data_671516bb8a5cb9148cd24668991551da
#
_entry.id   671516bb8a5cb9148cd24668991551da
#
_cell.length_a   1.000
_cell.length_b   1.000
_cell.length_c   1.000
_cell.angle_alpha   90.00
_cell.angle_beta   90.00
_cell.angle_gamma   90.00
#
_symmetry.space_group_name_H-M   'P 1'
#
loop_
_entity.id
_entity.type
_entity.pdbx_description
1 polymer ?
#
loop_
_entity_poly.entity_id
_entity_poly.type
_entity_poly.pdbx_seq_one_letter_code
_entity_poly.pdbx_strand_id
1 'polypeptide(L)'
;MDIFLTNNLTNKKEKFIPQNEGNIGMYVCGPTVYDDPHIGNARPIVVFDILFKILKSKFSSVTYVRNITDVDDKIIKSSQERKISISNLTESVIKSFHEDCNFLNCESPSREPKATDHISEMINMILKLKKNGYAYESNKHVYFEVKKFKDYGQLSNKKLEELIAGSRIEVSDNKKNTEDFVLWKPSNENEPSWDSPWGKGRPGWHLECSAMSKKFLGNEFDIHGGGIDLIFPHHENEIAQSRCANDSKIFAKYWIHNAFITMSNEKMAKSQGNILKIKDFRNKISGQVIRLALLSAHYKQPLDWNDKLISECQNTLNKWYRIYDKKIKSVDVTKEVLKPLYEDLNTPGYISNLHQLFDKANKGEGKELFISACKFIGLLNEDNEKWEKYKKDKALISEVEINKRIDLRNNARANKDYKEADRIRDELFDKGVLIEDKDGK
;
A
#
# COMPACT_ATOMS: atom_id res chain seq x y z
N MET A 1 24.54 8.51 2.31
CA MET A 1 23.54 9.05 3.24
C MET A 1 22.87 7.86 3.92
N ASP A 2 22.59 7.96 5.21
CA ASP A 2 21.92 6.88 5.95
C ASP A 2 20.41 6.94 5.77
N ILE A 3 19.76 5.77 5.83
CA ILE A 3 18.31 5.66 5.84
C ILE A 3 17.86 5.63 7.29
N PHE A 4 16.88 6.45 7.64
CA PHE A 4 16.20 6.43 8.93
C PHE A 4 14.76 5.99 8.73
N LEU A 5 14.26 5.13 9.60
CA LEU A 5 12.89 4.62 9.56
C LEU A 5 12.29 4.65 10.96
N THR A 6 11.02 4.99 11.07
CA THR A 6 10.32 4.81 12.34
C THR A 6 9.98 3.35 12.52
N ASN A 7 10.53 2.75 13.57
CA ASN A 7 10.28 1.38 13.96
C ASN A 7 9.16 1.30 15.00
N ASN A 8 8.03 0.70 14.65
CA ASN A 8 6.89 0.59 15.57
C ASN A 8 7.17 -0.34 16.76
N LEU A 9 8.18 -1.23 16.67
CA LEU A 9 8.56 -2.07 17.80
C LEU A 9 9.18 -1.24 18.96
N THR A 10 9.97 -0.22 18.61
CA THR A 10 10.62 0.67 19.57
C THR A 10 9.94 2.03 19.71
N ASN A 11 9.01 2.35 18.80
CA ASN A 11 8.35 3.65 18.65
C ASN A 11 9.34 4.82 18.45
N LYS A 12 10.50 4.53 17.83
CA LYS A 12 11.55 5.53 17.56
C LYS A 12 11.90 5.57 16.09
N LYS A 13 12.33 6.74 15.63
CA LYS A 13 13.02 6.88 14.35
C LYS A 13 14.47 6.45 14.55
N GLU A 14 14.87 5.42 13.81
CA GLU A 14 16.17 4.76 13.96
C GLU A 14 16.91 4.73 12.64
N LYS A 15 18.25 4.73 12.70
CA LYS A 15 19.08 4.43 11.55
C LYS A 15 18.84 2.99 11.12
N PHE A 16 18.53 2.80 9.84
CA PHE A 16 18.42 1.46 9.27
C PHE A 16 19.80 0.83 9.16
N ILE A 17 20.00 -0.24 9.89
CA ILE A 17 21.19 -1.07 9.88
C ILE A 17 20.75 -2.49 9.51
N PRO A 18 21.02 -2.96 8.29
CA PRO A 18 20.61 -4.29 7.86
C PRO A 18 21.28 -5.39 8.69
N GLN A 19 20.64 -6.55 8.75
CA GLN A 19 21.24 -7.75 9.34
C GLN A 19 22.35 -8.31 8.45
N ASN A 20 22.14 -8.21 7.14
CA ASN A 20 23.10 -8.61 6.14
C ASN A 20 23.18 -7.52 5.04
N GLU A 21 24.31 -6.83 4.92
CA GLU A 21 24.48 -5.78 3.91
C GLU A 21 24.43 -6.30 2.46
N GLY A 22 24.68 -7.59 2.25
CA GLY A 22 24.62 -8.24 0.94
C GLY A 22 23.21 -8.51 0.42
N ASN A 23 22.22 -8.61 1.32
CA ASN A 23 20.84 -8.86 0.92
C ASN A 23 19.86 -8.38 1.98
N ILE A 24 19.04 -7.40 1.65
CA ILE A 24 18.01 -6.85 2.53
C ILE A 24 16.72 -7.66 2.38
N GLY A 25 16.20 -8.18 3.48
CA GLY A 25 14.92 -8.88 3.52
C GLY A 25 13.77 -7.95 3.92
N MET A 26 12.76 -7.82 3.04
CA MET A 26 11.54 -7.06 3.32
C MET A 26 10.31 -7.93 3.06
N TYR A 27 9.46 -8.10 4.08
CA TYR A 27 8.16 -8.75 3.98
C TYR A 27 7.04 -7.74 4.19
N VAL A 28 6.02 -7.75 3.35
CA VAL A 28 4.83 -6.92 3.51
C VAL A 28 3.61 -7.80 3.39
N CYS A 29 2.73 -7.76 4.38
CA CYS A 29 1.47 -8.49 4.32
C CYS A 29 0.64 -8.02 3.13
N GLY A 30 0.30 -8.98 2.26
CA GLY A 30 -0.45 -8.76 1.04
C GLY A 30 -1.97 -8.85 1.25
N PRO A 31 -2.75 -8.80 0.18
CA PRO A 31 -4.20 -8.80 0.27
C PRO A 31 -4.78 -10.18 0.56
N THR A 32 -5.91 -10.21 1.28
CA THR A 32 -6.85 -11.35 1.27
C THR A 32 -7.79 -11.18 0.07
N VAL A 33 -7.74 -12.10 -0.88
CA VAL A 33 -8.35 -11.96 -2.22
C VAL A 33 -9.82 -12.40 -2.26
N TYR A 34 -10.65 -11.81 -1.40
CA TYR A 34 -12.10 -12.05 -1.33
C TYR A 34 -12.94 -10.98 -2.07
N ASP A 35 -12.38 -9.82 -2.34
CA ASP A 35 -13.02 -8.70 -3.05
C ASP A 35 -11.94 -7.82 -3.69
N ASP A 36 -12.32 -7.02 -4.70
CA ASP A 36 -11.41 -6.07 -5.35
C ASP A 36 -10.80 -5.08 -4.35
N PRO A 37 -9.52 -4.69 -4.55
CA PRO A 37 -8.87 -3.73 -3.68
C PRO A 37 -9.55 -2.37 -3.68
N HIS A 38 -9.62 -1.76 -2.50
CA HIS A 38 -10.07 -0.39 -2.33
C HIS A 38 -8.90 0.57 -2.12
N ILE A 39 -9.16 1.87 -2.19
CA ILE A 39 -8.13 2.91 -2.09
C ILE A 39 -7.30 2.81 -0.79
N GLY A 40 -7.89 2.31 0.31
CA GLY A 40 -7.16 2.03 1.55
C GLY A 40 -6.08 0.97 1.38
N ASN A 41 -6.29 -0.03 0.50
CA ASN A 41 -5.29 -1.04 0.17
C ASN A 41 -4.19 -0.48 -0.76
N ALA A 42 -4.49 0.56 -1.54
CA ALA A 42 -3.50 1.20 -2.40
C ALA A 42 -2.38 1.88 -1.60
N ARG A 43 -2.69 2.38 -0.39
CA ARG A 43 -1.72 3.13 0.41
C ARG A 43 -0.49 2.29 0.79
N PRO A 44 -0.61 1.12 1.44
CA PRO A 44 0.55 0.29 1.70
C PRO A 44 1.28 -0.12 0.42
N ILE A 45 0.57 -0.45 -0.67
CA ILE A 45 1.19 -0.82 -1.95
C ILE A 45 2.14 0.29 -2.43
N VAL A 46 1.69 1.54 -2.43
CA VAL A 46 2.49 2.69 -2.89
C VAL A 46 3.60 3.05 -1.90
N VAL A 47 3.33 3.02 -0.59
CA VAL A 47 4.35 3.34 0.45
C VAL A 47 5.51 2.34 0.42
N PHE A 48 5.20 1.04 0.37
CA PHE A 48 6.24 0.02 0.34
C PHE A 48 6.95 -0.10 -1.02
N ASP A 49 6.32 0.33 -2.11
CA ASP A 49 7.01 0.55 -3.39
C ASP A 49 8.09 1.64 -3.28
N ILE A 50 7.79 2.75 -2.61
CA ILE A 50 8.81 3.79 -2.36
C ILE A 50 9.94 3.26 -1.47
N LEU A 51 9.62 2.54 -0.40
CA LEU A 51 10.64 1.93 0.46
C LEU A 51 11.53 0.96 -0.33
N PHE A 52 10.93 0.10 -1.15
CA PHE A 52 11.66 -0.83 -2.01
C PHE A 52 12.63 -0.10 -2.95
N LYS A 53 12.18 0.96 -3.62
CA LYS A 53 13.02 1.78 -4.50
C LYS A 53 14.18 2.45 -3.76
N ILE A 54 13.93 2.95 -2.56
CA ILE A 54 14.97 3.55 -1.69
C ILE A 54 16.01 2.50 -1.30
N LEU A 55 15.57 1.32 -0.88
CA LEU A 55 16.48 0.22 -0.53
C LEU A 55 17.31 -0.21 -1.75
N LYS A 56 16.69 -0.39 -2.92
CA LYS A 56 17.38 -0.72 -4.18
C LYS A 56 18.37 0.35 -4.61
N SER A 57 18.13 1.62 -4.32
CA SER A 57 19.06 2.69 -4.66
C SER A 57 20.33 2.71 -3.81
N LYS A 58 20.33 2.00 -2.69
CA LYS A 58 21.44 1.98 -1.73
C LYS A 58 22.11 0.62 -1.59
N PHE A 59 21.39 -0.47 -1.71
CA PHE A 59 21.87 -1.81 -1.47
C PHE A 59 21.87 -2.63 -2.77
N SER A 60 22.85 -3.52 -2.90
CA SER A 60 23.06 -4.33 -4.11
C SER A 60 21.97 -5.38 -4.33
N SER A 61 21.36 -5.88 -3.25
CA SER A 61 20.29 -6.86 -3.30
C SER A 61 19.21 -6.55 -2.27
N VAL A 62 17.95 -6.58 -2.71
CA VAL A 62 16.77 -6.45 -1.85
C VAL A 62 15.76 -7.51 -2.25
N THR A 63 15.44 -8.39 -1.33
CA THR A 63 14.39 -9.39 -1.51
C THR A 63 13.09 -8.88 -0.88
N TYR A 64 12.18 -8.41 -1.73
CA TYR A 64 10.84 -7.99 -1.32
C TYR A 64 9.86 -9.14 -1.52
N VAL A 65 9.24 -9.58 -0.43
CA VAL A 65 8.20 -10.62 -0.42
C VAL A 65 6.87 -9.97 -0.05
N ARG A 66 5.83 -10.23 -0.85
CA ARG A 66 4.44 -9.85 -0.55
C ARG A 66 3.57 -11.07 -0.82
N ASN A 67 2.84 -11.55 0.17
CA ASN A 67 2.00 -12.72 -0.01
C ASN A 67 0.66 -12.40 -0.67
N ILE A 68 0.00 -13.45 -1.13
CA ILE A 68 -1.42 -13.48 -1.48
C ILE A 68 -2.11 -14.45 -0.52
N THR A 69 -3.04 -13.95 0.30
CA THR A 69 -3.91 -14.80 1.12
C THR A 69 -5.10 -15.24 0.27
N ASP A 70 -5.01 -16.46 -0.26
CA ASP A 70 -5.99 -17.09 -1.15
C ASP A 70 -6.83 -18.18 -0.46
N VAL A 71 -6.72 -18.30 0.86
CA VAL A 71 -7.56 -19.11 1.73
C VAL A 71 -7.91 -18.34 3.01
N ASP A 72 -9.21 -18.10 3.23
CA ASP A 72 -9.72 -17.36 4.40
C ASP A 72 -11.25 -17.54 4.49
N ASP A 73 -11.83 -17.39 5.67
CA ASP A 73 -13.29 -17.45 5.87
C ASP A 73 -14.04 -16.42 5.03
N LYS A 74 -13.45 -15.23 4.81
CA LYS A 74 -14.05 -14.19 3.97
C LYS A 74 -14.11 -14.61 2.50
N ILE A 75 -13.11 -15.38 2.03
CA ILE A 75 -13.09 -15.93 0.67
C ILE A 75 -14.21 -16.97 0.52
N ILE A 76 -14.32 -17.88 1.48
CA ILE A 76 -15.36 -18.91 1.49
C ILE A 76 -16.75 -18.25 1.45
N LYS A 77 -16.98 -17.30 2.34
CA LYS A 77 -18.25 -16.54 2.41
C LYS A 77 -18.53 -15.78 1.10
N SER A 78 -17.56 -15.07 0.57
CA SER A 78 -17.72 -14.30 -0.69
C SER A 78 -18.01 -15.20 -1.89
N SER A 79 -17.36 -16.38 -1.97
CA SER A 79 -17.60 -17.40 -2.99
C SER A 79 -19.06 -17.90 -2.93
N GLN A 80 -19.56 -18.21 -1.74
CA GLN A 80 -20.92 -18.65 -1.52
C GLN A 80 -21.96 -17.57 -1.87
N GLU A 81 -21.75 -16.34 -1.41
CA GLU A 81 -22.63 -15.20 -1.71
C GLU A 81 -22.72 -14.90 -3.20
N ARG A 82 -21.58 -14.98 -3.91
CA ARG A 82 -21.50 -14.73 -5.35
C ARG A 82 -21.84 -15.96 -6.21
N LYS A 83 -22.02 -17.13 -5.60
CA LYS A 83 -22.29 -18.41 -6.28
C LYS A 83 -21.25 -18.76 -7.35
N ILE A 84 -19.97 -18.51 -7.07
CA ILE A 84 -18.83 -18.84 -7.92
C ILE A 84 -17.83 -19.69 -7.13
N SER A 85 -17.00 -20.48 -7.83
CA SER A 85 -15.97 -21.25 -7.15
C SER A 85 -14.92 -20.35 -6.48
N ILE A 86 -14.29 -20.84 -5.40
CA ILE A 86 -13.20 -20.15 -4.72
C ILE A 86 -12.04 -19.85 -5.70
N SER A 87 -11.67 -20.81 -6.56
CA SER A 87 -10.63 -20.61 -7.57
C SER A 87 -10.96 -19.43 -8.50
N ASN A 88 -12.16 -19.41 -9.09
CA ASN A 88 -12.60 -18.34 -9.97
C ASN A 88 -12.61 -16.97 -9.26
N LEU A 89 -13.06 -16.94 -8.00
CA LEU A 89 -13.05 -15.72 -7.19
C LEU A 89 -11.63 -15.22 -6.97
N THR A 90 -10.75 -16.07 -6.43
CA THR A 90 -9.38 -15.68 -6.07
C THR A 90 -8.56 -15.29 -7.29
N GLU A 91 -8.63 -16.05 -8.39
CA GLU A 91 -7.98 -15.73 -9.66
C GLU A 91 -8.41 -14.37 -10.23
N SER A 92 -9.72 -14.12 -10.23
CA SER A 92 -10.27 -12.84 -10.69
C SER A 92 -9.79 -11.66 -9.84
N VAL A 93 -9.79 -11.81 -8.51
CA VAL A 93 -9.36 -10.75 -7.60
C VAL A 93 -7.84 -10.54 -7.65
N ILE A 94 -7.03 -11.61 -7.76
CA ILE A 94 -5.58 -11.52 -7.96
C ILE A 94 -5.27 -10.75 -9.25
N LYS A 95 -5.95 -11.08 -10.35
CA LYS A 95 -5.80 -10.36 -11.61
C LYS A 95 -6.12 -8.86 -11.45
N SER A 96 -7.26 -8.55 -10.83
CA SER A 96 -7.66 -7.16 -10.56
C SER A 96 -6.64 -6.44 -9.69
N PHE A 97 -6.09 -7.10 -8.66
CA PHE A 97 -5.04 -6.57 -7.80
C PHE A 97 -3.75 -6.24 -8.56
N HIS A 98 -3.28 -7.13 -9.45
CA HIS A 98 -2.10 -6.87 -10.27
C HIS A 98 -2.34 -5.72 -11.26
N GLU A 99 -3.53 -5.65 -11.86
CA GLU A 99 -3.92 -4.51 -12.70
C GLU A 99 -3.93 -3.20 -11.93
N ASP A 100 -4.37 -3.21 -10.65
CA ASP A 100 -4.34 -2.03 -9.77
C ASP A 100 -2.90 -1.63 -9.41
N CYS A 101 -2.01 -2.60 -9.11
CA CYS A 101 -0.60 -2.33 -8.87
C CYS A 101 0.07 -1.68 -10.09
N ASN A 102 -0.20 -2.21 -11.29
CA ASN A 102 0.31 -1.65 -12.54
C ASN A 102 -0.26 -0.25 -12.82
N PHE A 103 -1.55 -0.06 -12.59
CA PHE A 103 -2.22 1.22 -12.74
C PHE A 103 -1.63 2.30 -11.82
N LEU A 104 -1.26 1.92 -10.60
CA LEU A 104 -0.58 2.78 -9.64
C LEU A 104 0.94 2.89 -9.89
N ASN A 105 1.45 2.24 -10.93
CA ASN A 105 2.86 2.21 -11.31
C ASN A 105 3.78 1.75 -10.16
N CYS A 106 3.39 0.68 -9.49
CA CYS A 106 4.18 0.03 -8.45
C CYS A 106 5.02 -1.10 -9.04
N GLU A 107 6.25 -1.24 -8.59
CA GLU A 107 7.11 -2.38 -8.95
C GLU A 107 6.57 -3.68 -8.35
N SER A 108 6.72 -4.77 -9.09
CA SER A 108 6.38 -6.08 -8.58
C SER A 108 7.34 -6.50 -7.46
N PRO A 109 6.86 -7.21 -6.43
CA PRO A 109 7.75 -7.78 -5.42
C PRO A 109 8.68 -8.84 -6.05
N SER A 110 9.80 -9.12 -5.39
CA SER A 110 10.74 -10.18 -5.81
C SER A 110 10.11 -11.57 -5.75
N ARG A 111 9.18 -11.76 -4.80
CA ARG A 111 8.40 -12.99 -4.58
C ARG A 111 6.99 -12.63 -4.14
N GLU A 112 6.00 -13.33 -4.71
CA GLU A 112 4.59 -13.16 -4.35
C GLU A 112 3.93 -14.52 -4.11
N PRO A 113 4.24 -15.19 -2.97
CA PRO A 113 3.74 -16.52 -2.67
C PRO A 113 2.24 -16.50 -2.33
N LYS A 114 1.51 -17.54 -2.76
CA LYS A 114 0.14 -17.82 -2.33
C LYS A 114 0.15 -18.67 -1.06
N ALA A 115 -0.77 -18.42 -0.16
CA ALA A 115 -0.90 -19.19 1.09
C ALA A 115 -1.12 -20.68 0.82
N THR A 116 -1.98 -21.00 -0.17
CA THR A 116 -2.29 -22.40 -0.53
C THR A 116 -1.10 -23.21 -1.03
N ASP A 117 -0.07 -22.57 -1.56
CA ASP A 117 1.17 -23.23 -2.02
C ASP A 117 2.14 -23.55 -0.87
N HIS A 118 1.83 -23.14 0.38
CA HIS A 118 2.73 -23.21 1.53
C HIS A 118 2.15 -23.91 2.77
N ILE A 119 1.14 -24.74 2.58
CA ILE A 119 0.46 -25.47 3.67
C ILE A 119 1.42 -26.38 4.44
N SER A 120 2.37 -27.03 3.76
CA SER A 120 3.36 -27.88 4.42
C SER A 120 4.27 -27.12 5.36
N GLU A 121 4.68 -25.90 4.99
CA GLU A 121 5.48 -25.02 5.84
C GLU A 121 4.69 -24.58 7.09
N MET A 122 3.39 -24.32 6.93
CA MET A 122 2.50 -23.96 8.03
C MET A 122 2.31 -25.10 9.00
N ILE A 123 2.04 -26.32 8.51
CA ILE A 123 1.94 -27.55 9.33
C ILE A 123 3.24 -27.78 10.08
N ASN A 124 4.40 -27.67 9.42
CA ASN A 124 5.70 -27.81 10.04
C ASN A 124 5.95 -26.76 11.15
N MET A 125 5.47 -25.53 10.96
CA MET A 125 5.56 -24.49 12.00
C MET A 125 4.69 -24.83 13.22
N ILE A 126 3.47 -25.31 13.01
CA ILE A 126 2.59 -25.77 14.10
C ILE A 126 3.24 -26.91 14.89
N LEU A 127 3.82 -27.91 14.19
CA LEU A 127 4.51 -29.02 14.84
C LEU A 127 5.66 -28.55 15.75
N LYS A 128 6.42 -27.53 15.30
CA LYS A 128 7.46 -26.91 16.14
C LYS A 128 6.87 -26.19 17.34
N LEU A 129 5.80 -25.41 17.15
CA LEU A 129 5.12 -24.73 18.26
C LEU A 129 4.59 -25.71 19.29
N LYS A 130 4.02 -26.83 18.87
CA LYS A 130 3.58 -27.91 19.78
C LYS A 130 4.76 -28.55 20.50
N LYS A 131 5.83 -28.89 19.79
CA LYS A 131 7.05 -29.46 20.38
C LYS A 131 7.65 -28.53 21.45
N ASN A 132 7.65 -27.22 21.16
CA ASN A 132 8.17 -26.19 22.07
C ASN A 132 7.18 -25.83 23.20
N GLY A 133 5.98 -26.43 23.20
CA GLY A 133 4.99 -26.27 24.26
C GLY A 133 4.11 -25.01 24.16
N TYR A 134 4.14 -24.27 23.03
CA TYR A 134 3.36 -23.04 22.82
C TYR A 134 2.01 -23.27 22.12
N ALA A 135 1.74 -24.48 21.64
CA ALA A 135 0.47 -24.80 20.99
C ALA A 135 -0.16 -26.06 21.59
N TYR A 136 -1.50 -26.12 21.56
CA TYR A 136 -2.29 -27.23 22.04
C TYR A 136 -3.44 -27.57 21.11
N GLU A 137 -3.92 -28.82 21.19
CA GLU A 137 -5.09 -29.29 20.46
C GLU A 137 -6.35 -29.21 21.32
N SER A 138 -7.46 -28.82 20.68
CA SER A 138 -8.79 -28.90 21.27
C SER A 138 -9.84 -29.05 20.16
N ASN A 139 -10.64 -30.09 20.21
CA ASN A 139 -11.71 -30.38 19.23
C ASN A 139 -11.27 -30.25 17.76
N LYS A 140 -10.18 -30.92 17.39
CA LYS A 140 -9.56 -30.88 16.04
C LYS A 140 -9.01 -29.52 15.63
N HIS A 141 -9.06 -28.50 16.49
CA HIS A 141 -8.35 -27.24 16.30
C HIS A 141 -6.98 -27.31 16.93
N VAL A 142 -6.06 -26.48 16.43
CA VAL A 142 -4.81 -26.20 17.12
C VAL A 142 -4.75 -24.72 17.42
N TYR A 143 -4.48 -24.38 18.67
CA TYR A 143 -4.41 -23.02 19.17
C TYR A 143 -2.99 -22.69 19.65
N PHE A 144 -2.59 -21.43 19.48
CA PHE A 144 -1.43 -20.87 20.16
C PHE A 144 -1.84 -20.42 21.58
N GLU A 145 -1.07 -20.81 22.58
CA GLU A 145 -1.31 -20.47 23.98
C GLU A 145 -0.59 -19.15 24.34
N VAL A 146 -1.29 -18.02 24.23
CA VAL A 146 -0.73 -16.66 24.31
C VAL A 146 -0.02 -16.41 25.63
N LYS A 147 -0.56 -16.86 26.76
CA LYS A 147 0.04 -16.68 28.11
C LYS A 147 1.45 -17.25 28.27
N LYS A 148 1.84 -18.18 27.41
CA LYS A 148 3.20 -18.76 27.45
C LYS A 148 4.25 -17.85 26.79
N PHE A 149 3.84 -16.91 25.94
CA PHE A 149 4.73 -15.95 25.33
C PHE A 149 4.73 -14.63 26.12
N LYS A 150 5.72 -14.45 26.98
CA LYS A 150 5.77 -13.34 27.94
C LYS A 150 5.86 -11.96 27.30
N ASP A 151 6.41 -11.87 26.07
CA ASP A 151 6.62 -10.63 25.36
C ASP A 151 5.40 -10.25 24.49
N TYR A 152 4.25 -10.93 24.64
CA TYR A 152 3.05 -10.61 23.87
C TYR A 152 2.54 -9.21 24.17
N GLY A 153 2.27 -8.43 23.13
CA GLY A 153 1.85 -7.03 23.22
C GLY A 153 3.00 -6.02 23.04
N GLN A 154 4.25 -6.50 22.79
CA GLN A 154 5.40 -5.60 22.62
C GLN A 154 5.30 -4.68 21.38
N LEU A 155 4.78 -5.17 20.25
CA LEU A 155 4.60 -4.36 19.04
C LEU A 155 3.44 -3.37 19.20
N SER A 156 2.37 -3.82 19.84
CA SER A 156 1.18 -2.99 20.13
C SER A 156 1.45 -1.98 21.24
N ASN A 157 2.52 -2.15 21.99
CA ASN A 157 2.87 -1.36 23.19
C ASN A 157 1.71 -1.28 24.19
N LYS A 158 1.02 -2.41 24.40
CA LYS A 158 -0.15 -2.57 25.28
C LYS A 158 -0.03 -3.84 26.09
N LYS A 159 -0.61 -3.80 27.28
CA LYS A 159 -0.75 -4.99 28.10
C LYS A 159 -1.81 -5.94 27.52
N LEU A 160 -1.66 -7.23 27.80
CA LEU A 160 -2.58 -8.26 27.28
C LEU A 160 -4.04 -7.97 27.63
N GLU A 161 -4.31 -7.50 28.84
CA GLU A 161 -5.66 -7.17 29.32
C GLU A 161 -6.30 -6.04 28.49
N GLU A 162 -5.50 -5.02 28.11
CA GLU A 162 -5.96 -3.91 27.26
C GLU A 162 -6.24 -4.37 25.83
N LEU A 163 -5.43 -5.30 25.32
CA LEU A 163 -5.60 -5.89 23.99
C LEU A 163 -6.86 -6.74 23.92
N ILE A 164 -7.14 -7.53 24.96
CA ILE A 164 -8.37 -8.34 25.07
C ILE A 164 -9.61 -7.44 25.10
N ALA A 165 -9.59 -6.39 25.92
CA ALA A 165 -10.71 -5.48 26.08
C ALA A 165 -11.04 -4.67 24.79
N GLY A 166 -10.02 -4.38 23.97
CA GLY A 166 -10.14 -3.58 22.75
C GLY A 166 -10.35 -4.36 21.44
N SER A 167 -10.34 -5.69 21.48
CA SER A 167 -10.38 -6.53 20.29
C SER A 167 -11.70 -7.30 20.14
N ARG A 168 -12.10 -7.55 18.89
CA ARG A 168 -13.12 -8.56 18.57
C ARG A 168 -12.47 -9.94 18.61
N ILE A 169 -12.35 -10.50 19.81
CA ILE A 169 -11.83 -11.86 19.97
C ILE A 169 -12.98 -12.83 19.66
N GLU A 170 -12.70 -13.80 18.80
CA GLU A 170 -13.62 -14.90 18.55
C GLU A 170 -13.74 -15.73 19.83
N VAL A 171 -14.91 -15.68 20.45
CA VAL A 171 -15.25 -16.49 21.64
C VAL A 171 -15.53 -17.92 21.17
N SER A 172 -14.80 -18.88 21.70
CA SER A 172 -15.00 -20.31 21.39
C SER A 172 -14.73 -21.11 22.66
N ASP A 173 -15.64 -22.02 22.97
CA ASP A 173 -15.51 -22.97 24.08
C ASP A 173 -14.34 -23.95 23.92
N ASN A 174 -13.76 -23.99 22.72
CA ASN A 174 -12.58 -24.81 22.42
C ASN A 174 -11.27 -24.21 22.90
N LYS A 175 -11.22 -22.92 23.28
CA LYS A 175 -10.02 -22.23 23.73
C LYS A 175 -9.80 -22.41 25.23
N LYS A 176 -8.54 -22.57 25.65
CA LYS A 176 -8.17 -22.54 27.07
C LYS A 176 -8.30 -21.13 27.66
N ASN A 177 -7.89 -20.12 26.88
CA ASN A 177 -8.00 -18.72 27.26
C ASN A 177 -8.59 -17.94 26.09
N THR A 178 -9.29 -16.87 26.39
CA THR A 178 -9.99 -16.02 25.38
C THR A 178 -9.02 -15.45 24.33
N GLU A 179 -7.83 -15.08 24.75
CA GLU A 179 -6.78 -14.49 23.91
C GLU A 179 -6.06 -15.47 22.98
N ASP A 180 -6.20 -16.79 23.22
CA ASP A 180 -5.55 -17.79 22.38
C ASP A 180 -6.09 -17.68 20.94
N PHE A 181 -5.24 -17.87 19.96
CA PHE A 181 -5.63 -17.74 18.56
C PHE A 181 -5.39 -19.03 17.77
N VAL A 182 -6.20 -19.20 16.73
CA VAL A 182 -6.20 -20.43 15.94
C VAL A 182 -4.99 -20.51 15.02
N LEU A 183 -4.32 -21.66 15.01
CA LEU A 183 -3.25 -22.03 14.10
C LEU A 183 -3.75 -22.98 13.01
N TRP A 184 -4.68 -23.89 13.36
CA TRP A 184 -5.32 -24.83 12.45
C TRP A 184 -6.76 -25.03 12.85
N LYS A 185 -7.67 -25.02 11.89
CA LYS A 185 -9.09 -25.29 12.13
C LYS A 185 -9.64 -26.32 11.17
N PRO A 186 -10.56 -27.20 11.63
CA PRO A 186 -11.19 -28.19 10.77
C PRO A 186 -12.00 -27.49 9.69
N SER A 187 -12.08 -28.11 8.51
CA SER A 187 -12.92 -27.66 7.41
C SER A 187 -14.16 -28.54 7.28
N ASN A 188 -15.26 -27.93 6.86
CA ASN A 188 -16.47 -28.65 6.47
C ASN A 188 -16.31 -29.26 5.07
N GLU A 189 -17.24 -30.14 4.65
CA GLU A 189 -17.15 -30.88 3.38
C GLU A 189 -17.00 -29.99 2.13
N ASN A 190 -17.59 -28.79 2.15
CA ASN A 190 -17.56 -27.85 1.02
C ASN A 190 -16.54 -26.71 1.18
N GLU A 191 -15.63 -26.81 2.16
CA GLU A 191 -14.59 -25.82 2.40
C GLU A 191 -13.22 -26.33 1.94
N PRO A 192 -12.30 -25.45 1.54
CA PRO A 192 -10.91 -25.84 1.27
C PRO A 192 -10.33 -26.59 2.46
N SER A 193 -9.67 -27.71 2.20
CA SER A 193 -9.10 -28.53 3.25
C SER A 193 -7.83 -29.25 2.80
N TRP A 194 -6.90 -29.40 3.71
CA TRP A 194 -5.65 -30.13 3.54
C TRP A 194 -5.50 -31.17 4.66
N ASP A 195 -4.84 -32.27 4.34
CA ASP A 195 -4.53 -33.27 5.34
C ASP A 195 -3.48 -32.75 6.33
N SER A 196 -3.69 -33.02 7.60
CA SER A 196 -2.78 -32.65 8.68
C SER A 196 -2.79 -33.71 9.78
N PRO A 197 -1.81 -33.70 10.70
CA PRO A 197 -1.83 -34.58 11.88
C PRO A 197 -3.06 -34.43 12.77
N TRP A 198 -3.79 -33.32 12.65
CA TRP A 198 -5.00 -33.01 13.44
C TRP A 198 -6.31 -33.28 12.66
N GLY A 199 -6.20 -33.84 11.47
CA GLY A 199 -7.29 -34.08 10.57
C GLY A 199 -7.37 -33.06 9.42
N LYS A 200 -8.35 -33.23 8.54
CA LYS A 200 -8.60 -32.29 7.43
C LYS A 200 -9.01 -30.92 7.95
N GLY A 201 -8.35 -29.89 7.43
CA GLY A 201 -8.60 -28.53 7.87
C GLY A 201 -7.82 -27.50 7.05
N ARG A 202 -7.76 -26.28 7.59
CA ARG A 202 -7.08 -25.14 6.98
C ARG A 202 -6.28 -24.32 8.03
N PRO A 203 -5.26 -23.56 7.60
CA PRO A 203 -4.46 -22.74 8.50
C PRO A 203 -5.27 -21.56 9.06
N GLY A 204 -4.86 -21.07 10.23
CA GLY A 204 -5.25 -19.76 10.74
C GLY A 204 -4.53 -18.64 10.00
N TRP A 205 -5.22 -17.53 9.78
CA TRP A 205 -4.76 -16.37 9.01
C TRP A 205 -3.37 -15.82 9.39
N HIS A 206 -3.02 -15.86 10.68
CA HIS A 206 -1.73 -15.30 11.15
C HIS A 206 -0.53 -16.20 10.84
N LEU A 207 -0.77 -17.49 10.61
CA LEU A 207 0.29 -18.46 10.37
C LEU A 207 0.93 -18.35 9.00
N GLU A 208 0.16 -17.90 8.02
CA GLU A 208 0.56 -17.80 6.61
C GLU A 208 1.82 -16.95 6.44
N CYS A 209 1.76 -15.70 6.93
CA CYS A 209 2.86 -14.75 6.80
C CYS A 209 4.10 -15.21 7.58
N SER A 210 3.93 -15.81 8.77
CA SER A 210 5.05 -16.37 9.52
C SER A 210 5.76 -17.51 8.80
N ALA A 211 4.99 -18.42 8.17
CA ALA A 211 5.56 -19.54 7.42
C ALA A 211 6.24 -19.10 6.12
N MET A 212 5.57 -18.22 5.36
CA MET A 212 6.09 -17.73 4.08
C MET A 212 7.29 -16.80 4.25
N SER A 213 7.27 -15.86 5.21
CA SER A 213 8.43 -15.01 5.49
C SER A 213 9.64 -15.84 5.88
N LYS A 214 9.46 -16.84 6.73
CA LYS A 214 10.53 -17.77 7.09
C LYS A 214 11.10 -18.50 5.88
N LYS A 215 10.26 -18.98 4.97
CA LYS A 215 10.70 -19.71 3.76
C LYS A 215 11.57 -18.86 2.85
N PHE A 216 11.21 -17.60 2.65
CA PHE A 216 11.85 -16.71 1.67
C PHE A 216 12.92 -15.79 2.25
N LEU A 217 12.84 -15.46 3.54
CA LEU A 217 13.74 -14.49 4.19
C LEU A 217 14.52 -15.08 5.37
N GLY A 218 14.17 -16.30 5.82
CA GLY A 218 14.82 -16.94 6.96
C GLY A 218 14.07 -16.71 8.28
N ASN A 219 14.72 -17.14 9.40
CA ASN A 219 14.09 -17.03 10.71
C ASN A 219 14.01 -15.59 11.21
N GLU A 220 14.93 -14.75 10.77
CA GLU A 220 15.07 -13.34 11.09
C GLU A 220 15.35 -12.56 9.81
N PHE A 221 14.74 -11.38 9.66
CA PHE A 221 14.91 -10.51 8.49
C PHE A 221 14.79 -9.03 8.87
N ASP A 222 15.03 -8.13 7.90
CA ASP A 222 15.19 -6.72 8.21
C ASP A 222 13.89 -6.00 8.46
N ILE A 223 12.93 -6.04 7.52
CA ILE A 223 11.75 -5.17 7.53
C ILE A 223 10.47 -5.99 7.40
N HIS A 224 9.53 -5.78 8.33
CA HIS A 224 8.15 -6.23 8.19
C HIS A 224 7.21 -5.03 8.11
N GLY A 225 6.29 -5.06 7.15
CA GLY A 225 5.41 -3.93 6.87
C GLY A 225 3.96 -4.28 6.62
N GLY A 226 3.10 -3.25 6.78
CA GLY A 226 1.66 -3.37 6.51
C GLY A 226 0.86 -2.13 6.91
N GLY A 227 -0.46 -2.22 6.90
CA GLY A 227 -1.34 -1.20 7.46
C GLY A 227 -1.28 -1.17 9.00
N ILE A 228 -1.54 -0.03 9.60
CA ILE A 228 -1.53 0.14 11.07
C ILE A 228 -2.54 -0.78 11.77
N ASP A 229 -3.61 -1.18 11.08
CA ASP A 229 -4.62 -2.14 11.56
C ASP A 229 -4.09 -3.58 11.69
N LEU A 230 -2.98 -3.88 11.04
CA LEU A 230 -2.32 -5.18 11.16
C LEU A 230 -1.44 -5.30 12.40
N ILE A 231 -1.07 -4.19 13.07
CA ILE A 231 -0.27 -4.25 14.30
C ILE A 231 -0.88 -5.26 15.27
N PHE A 232 -2.19 -5.13 15.51
CA PHE A 232 -2.92 -6.06 16.37
C PHE A 232 -4.26 -6.48 15.72
N PRO A 233 -4.58 -7.78 15.72
CA PRO A 233 -3.80 -8.88 16.32
C PRO A 233 -2.75 -9.51 15.38
N HIS A 234 -2.74 -9.19 14.08
CA HIS A 234 -2.05 -9.97 13.05
C HIS A 234 -0.53 -10.04 13.25
N HIS A 235 0.15 -8.92 13.25
CA HIS A 235 1.62 -8.86 13.38
C HIS A 235 2.10 -9.27 14.80
N GLU A 236 1.33 -8.95 15.83
CA GLU A 236 1.62 -9.43 17.18
C GLU A 236 1.60 -10.95 17.25
N ASN A 237 0.60 -11.59 16.61
CA ASN A 237 0.49 -13.05 16.53
C ASN A 237 1.61 -13.65 15.68
N GLU A 238 2.03 -12.99 14.60
CA GLU A 238 3.17 -13.43 13.81
C GLU A 238 4.48 -13.42 14.60
N ILE A 239 4.72 -12.36 15.39
CA ILE A 239 5.87 -12.30 16.30
C ILE A 239 5.86 -13.50 17.26
N ALA A 240 4.72 -13.74 17.92
CA ALA A 240 4.58 -14.80 18.87
C ALA A 240 4.87 -16.18 18.26
N GLN A 241 4.20 -16.52 17.12
CA GLN A 241 4.39 -17.82 16.46
C GLN A 241 5.81 -17.96 15.90
N SER A 242 6.35 -16.95 15.26
CA SER A 242 7.66 -17.04 14.60
C SER A 242 8.80 -17.18 15.62
N ARG A 243 8.79 -16.38 16.69
CA ARG A 243 9.81 -16.46 17.74
C ARG A 243 9.74 -17.77 18.49
N CYS A 244 8.53 -18.22 18.87
CA CYS A 244 8.33 -19.47 19.61
C CYS A 244 8.60 -20.72 18.75
N ALA A 245 8.31 -20.70 17.46
CA ALA A 245 8.59 -21.83 16.56
C ALA A 245 10.08 -21.97 16.22
N ASN A 246 10.83 -20.87 16.21
CA ASN A 246 12.22 -20.84 15.77
C ASN A 246 13.23 -20.68 16.92
N ASP A 247 12.76 -20.55 18.16
CA ASP A 247 13.59 -20.24 19.34
C ASP A 247 14.47 -19.01 19.09
N SER A 248 13.87 -17.97 18.50
CA SER A 248 14.54 -16.74 18.10
C SER A 248 14.10 -15.56 18.97
N LYS A 249 15.01 -14.62 19.20
CA LYS A 249 14.70 -13.38 19.93
C LYS A 249 14.08 -12.32 19.01
N ILE A 250 14.36 -12.40 17.72
CA ILE A 250 13.92 -11.45 16.69
C ILE A 250 13.14 -12.24 15.64
N PHE A 251 12.11 -11.63 15.07
CA PHE A 251 11.44 -12.09 13.87
C PHE A 251 11.72 -11.12 12.71
N ALA A 252 11.29 -9.86 12.85
CA ALA A 252 11.72 -8.77 11.99
C ALA A 252 12.35 -7.65 12.85
N LYS A 253 13.43 -7.04 12.33
CA LYS A 253 14.17 -6.01 13.07
C LYS A 253 13.44 -4.67 13.07
N TYR A 254 12.83 -4.31 11.94
CA TYR A 254 12.08 -3.05 11.76
C TYR A 254 10.63 -3.34 11.39
N TRP A 255 9.70 -2.72 12.11
CA TRP A 255 8.27 -2.82 11.88
C TRP A 255 7.73 -1.49 11.39
N ILE A 256 7.21 -1.47 10.18
CA ILE A 256 6.78 -0.23 9.50
C ILE A 256 5.30 -0.32 9.15
N HIS A 257 4.51 0.67 9.61
CA HIS A 257 3.07 0.68 9.37
C HIS A 257 2.61 2.01 8.82
N ASN A 258 1.82 1.97 7.77
CA ASN A 258 1.15 3.15 7.24
C ASN A 258 -0.20 3.38 7.91
N ALA A 259 -0.54 4.67 8.10
CA ALA A 259 -1.82 5.07 8.65
C ALA A 259 -2.99 4.89 7.65
N PHE A 260 -4.22 5.06 8.13
CA PHE A 260 -5.44 4.91 7.34
C PHE A 260 -5.64 6.02 6.30
N ILE A 261 -6.54 5.74 5.36
CA ILE A 261 -7.21 6.76 4.55
C ILE A 261 -8.57 7.04 5.20
N THR A 262 -8.89 8.32 5.35
CA THR A 262 -10.20 8.81 5.78
C THR A 262 -10.94 9.42 4.59
N MET A 263 -12.25 9.52 4.68
CA MET A 263 -13.11 10.22 3.74
C MET A 263 -13.96 11.19 4.54
N SER A 264 -13.84 12.50 4.26
CA SER A 264 -14.51 13.55 5.03
C SER A 264 -14.22 13.42 6.55
N ASN A 265 -12.97 13.10 6.89
CA ASN A 265 -12.49 12.83 8.26
C ASN A 265 -13.07 11.59 8.95
N GLU A 266 -13.83 10.75 8.23
CA GLU A 266 -14.33 9.47 8.74
C GLU A 266 -13.56 8.29 8.15
N LYS A 267 -13.38 7.23 8.95
CA LYS A 267 -12.72 6.01 8.47
C LYS A 267 -13.59 5.35 7.39
N MET A 268 -12.98 4.98 6.27
CA MET A 268 -13.63 4.20 5.23
C MET A 268 -14.08 2.83 5.78
N ALA A 269 -15.37 2.51 5.67
CA ALA A 269 -15.93 1.26 6.17
C ALA A 269 -17.04 0.73 5.27
N LYS A 270 -17.11 -0.63 5.13
CA LYS A 270 -18.18 -1.29 4.35
C LYS A 270 -19.58 -0.97 4.88
N SER A 271 -19.72 -0.83 6.19
CA SER A 271 -21.01 -0.50 6.83
C SER A 271 -21.54 0.89 6.49
N GLN A 272 -20.65 1.80 6.03
CA GLN A 272 -21.01 3.16 5.61
C GLN A 272 -21.21 3.29 4.09
N GLY A 273 -20.95 2.24 3.32
CA GLY A 273 -21.11 2.26 1.86
C GLY A 273 -20.13 3.18 1.13
N ASN A 274 -19.08 3.68 1.81
CA ASN A 274 -18.12 4.66 1.30
C ASN A 274 -16.82 4.03 0.77
N ILE A 275 -16.84 2.74 0.42
CA ILE A 275 -15.66 2.05 -0.10
C ILE A 275 -15.47 2.38 -1.58
N LEU A 276 -14.33 2.96 -1.89
CA LEU A 276 -13.90 3.27 -3.26
C LEU A 276 -12.92 2.20 -3.75
N LYS A 277 -13.30 1.40 -4.74
CA LYS A 277 -12.42 0.40 -5.35
C LYS A 277 -11.47 1.07 -6.33
N ILE A 278 -10.21 0.62 -6.37
CA ILE A 278 -9.19 1.20 -7.26
C ILE A 278 -9.61 1.05 -8.73
N LYS A 279 -10.16 -0.11 -9.10
CA LYS A 279 -10.64 -0.36 -10.47
C LYS A 279 -11.67 0.64 -10.97
N ASP A 280 -12.49 1.23 -10.07
CA ASP A 280 -13.53 2.18 -10.44
C ASP A 280 -12.95 3.55 -10.87
N PHE A 281 -11.68 3.79 -10.56
CA PHE A 281 -10.93 4.97 -10.98
C PHE A 281 -10.22 4.80 -12.33
N ARG A 282 -9.93 3.56 -12.78
CA ARG A 282 -9.09 3.29 -13.97
C ARG A 282 -9.56 4.05 -15.22
N ASN A 283 -10.87 4.25 -15.36
CA ASN A 283 -11.46 5.00 -16.49
C ASN A 283 -11.81 6.46 -16.14
N LYS A 284 -11.58 6.90 -14.90
CA LYS A 284 -11.97 8.23 -14.41
C LYS A 284 -10.78 9.13 -14.13
N ILE A 285 -9.74 8.58 -13.53
CA ILE A 285 -8.58 9.34 -13.03
C ILE A 285 -7.32 8.57 -13.42
N SER A 286 -6.23 9.27 -13.75
CA SER A 286 -4.94 8.60 -13.99
C SER A 286 -4.41 7.98 -12.67
N GLY A 287 -3.82 6.80 -12.78
CA GLY A 287 -3.15 6.15 -11.64
C GLY A 287 -2.05 7.00 -11.02
N GLN A 288 -1.39 7.85 -11.82
CA GLN A 288 -0.38 8.79 -11.33
C GLN A 288 -0.97 9.89 -10.44
N VAL A 289 -2.20 10.33 -10.71
CA VAL A 289 -2.93 11.28 -9.85
C VAL A 289 -3.22 10.66 -8.50
N ILE A 290 -3.72 9.42 -8.50
CA ILE A 290 -3.97 8.66 -7.28
C ILE A 290 -2.66 8.44 -6.52
N ARG A 291 -1.60 8.04 -7.20
CA ARG A 291 -0.28 7.83 -6.60
C ARG A 291 0.25 9.11 -5.96
N LEU A 292 0.18 10.25 -6.63
CA LEU A 292 0.61 11.54 -6.09
C LEU A 292 -0.22 11.92 -4.86
N ALA A 293 -1.54 11.72 -4.91
CA ALA A 293 -2.42 11.94 -3.76
C ALA A 293 -2.05 11.07 -2.56
N LEU A 294 -1.76 9.78 -2.76
CA LEU A 294 -1.34 8.88 -1.70
C LEU A 294 0.01 9.26 -1.08
N LEU A 295 0.91 9.88 -1.85
CA LEU A 295 2.24 10.33 -1.41
C LEU A 295 2.23 11.76 -0.84
N SER A 296 1.13 12.51 -0.95
CA SER A 296 1.03 13.90 -0.49
C SER A 296 1.04 14.06 1.03
N ALA A 297 0.69 13.00 1.77
CA ALA A 297 0.81 12.95 3.22
C ALA A 297 1.89 11.96 3.65
N HIS A 298 2.58 12.25 4.75
CA HIS A 298 3.52 11.32 5.35
C HIS A 298 2.82 9.99 5.67
N TYR A 299 3.46 8.84 5.39
CA TYR A 299 2.82 7.53 5.51
C TYR A 299 2.23 7.22 6.90
N LYS A 300 2.79 7.82 7.96
CA LYS A 300 2.32 7.67 9.34
C LYS A 300 1.12 8.55 9.69
N GLN A 301 0.80 9.54 8.87
CA GLN A 301 -0.34 10.43 9.10
C GLN A 301 -1.57 9.92 8.35
N PRO A 302 -2.78 10.05 8.93
CA PRO A 302 -4.00 9.85 8.16
C PRO A 302 -4.01 10.71 6.90
N LEU A 303 -4.56 10.18 5.82
CA LEU A 303 -4.77 10.91 4.57
C LEU A 303 -6.27 11.06 4.33
N ASP A 304 -6.76 12.29 4.29
CA ASP A 304 -8.14 12.55 3.94
C ASP A 304 -8.31 12.59 2.43
N TRP A 305 -9.05 11.59 1.91
CA TRP A 305 -9.32 11.44 0.49
C TRP A 305 -10.54 12.28 0.12
N ASN A 306 -10.36 13.29 -0.71
CA ASN A 306 -11.41 14.17 -1.16
C ASN A 306 -11.15 14.71 -2.58
N ASP A 307 -12.18 15.27 -3.22
CA ASP A 307 -12.10 15.76 -4.61
C ASP A 307 -11.11 16.92 -4.76
N LYS A 308 -10.94 17.74 -3.73
CA LYS A 308 -9.97 18.84 -3.74
C LYS A 308 -8.54 18.31 -3.87
N LEU A 309 -8.17 17.31 -3.07
CA LEU A 309 -6.85 16.67 -3.15
C LEU A 309 -6.60 16.09 -4.55
N ILE A 310 -7.58 15.39 -5.11
CA ILE A 310 -7.47 14.80 -6.44
C ILE A 310 -7.30 15.87 -7.52
N SER A 311 -8.08 16.95 -7.44
CA SER A 311 -7.97 18.09 -8.36
C SER A 311 -6.61 18.78 -8.28
N GLU A 312 -6.07 19.02 -7.08
CA GLU A 312 -4.74 19.61 -6.86
C GLU A 312 -3.63 18.72 -7.44
N CYS A 313 -3.71 17.40 -7.23
CA CYS A 313 -2.75 16.45 -7.80
C CYS A 313 -2.83 16.38 -9.33
N GLN A 314 -4.04 16.41 -9.89
CA GLN A 314 -4.26 16.47 -11.34
C GLN A 314 -3.64 17.74 -11.95
N ASN A 315 -3.89 18.90 -11.33
CA ASN A 315 -3.34 20.17 -11.78
C ASN A 315 -1.81 20.20 -11.69
N THR A 316 -1.24 19.63 -10.64
CA THR A 316 0.20 19.49 -10.48
C THR A 316 0.82 18.67 -11.61
N LEU A 317 0.26 17.49 -11.90
CA LEU A 317 0.73 16.65 -12.99
C LEU A 317 0.52 17.31 -14.36
N ASN A 318 -0.59 18.01 -14.59
CA ASN A 318 -0.81 18.76 -15.81
C ASN A 318 0.28 19.80 -16.05
N LYS A 319 0.73 20.52 -15.01
CA LYS A 319 1.87 21.46 -15.10
C LYS A 319 3.18 20.74 -15.40
N TRP A 320 3.45 19.64 -14.70
CA TRP A 320 4.71 18.89 -14.84
C TRP A 320 4.84 18.23 -16.23
N TYR A 321 3.74 17.73 -16.81
CA TYR A 321 3.73 17.16 -18.15
C TYR A 321 4.02 18.18 -19.26
N ARG A 322 3.85 19.49 -19.04
CA ARG A 322 4.19 20.52 -20.06
C ARG A 322 5.66 20.53 -20.42
N ILE A 323 6.53 20.23 -19.47
CA ILE A 323 7.97 20.21 -19.70
C ILE A 323 8.52 18.79 -19.87
N TYR A 324 7.66 17.77 -19.75
CA TYR A 324 8.06 16.39 -19.99
C TYR A 324 8.43 16.17 -21.45
N ASP A 325 9.53 15.44 -21.68
CA ASP A 325 9.95 14.98 -23.00
C ASP A 325 10.52 13.58 -22.89
N LYS A 326 9.92 12.62 -23.58
CA LYS A 326 10.33 11.21 -23.58
C LYS A 326 11.76 11.00 -24.12
N LYS A 327 12.29 11.94 -24.90
CA LYS A 327 13.65 11.89 -25.48
C LYS A 327 14.72 12.23 -24.44
N ILE A 328 14.34 12.82 -23.32
CA ILE A 328 15.28 13.17 -22.26
C ILE A 328 15.81 11.91 -21.60
N LYS A 329 17.13 11.78 -21.57
CA LYS A 329 17.80 10.66 -20.90
C LYS A 329 17.64 10.78 -19.39
N SER A 330 17.38 9.66 -18.75
CA SER A 330 17.38 9.59 -17.29
C SER A 330 18.79 9.82 -16.75
N VAL A 331 18.87 10.56 -15.65
CA VAL A 331 20.09 10.78 -14.87
C VAL A 331 19.89 10.26 -13.45
N ASP A 332 20.97 10.01 -12.75
CA ASP A 332 20.88 9.62 -11.35
C ASP A 332 20.29 10.75 -10.50
N VAL A 333 19.30 10.39 -9.68
CA VAL A 333 18.70 11.36 -8.75
C VAL A 333 19.70 11.61 -7.62
N THR A 334 20.04 12.88 -7.41
CA THR A 334 21.07 13.26 -6.44
C THR A 334 20.64 12.95 -4.99
N LYS A 335 21.63 12.77 -4.12
CA LYS A 335 21.41 12.48 -2.70
C LYS A 335 20.63 13.60 -1.99
N GLU A 336 20.84 14.85 -2.41
CA GLU A 336 20.13 16.01 -1.88
C GLU A 336 18.63 15.95 -2.20
N VAL A 337 18.29 15.57 -3.42
CA VAL A 337 16.90 15.38 -3.84
C VAL A 337 16.25 14.22 -3.09
N LEU A 338 16.97 13.10 -2.93
CA LEU A 338 16.49 11.90 -2.22
C LEU A 338 16.45 12.06 -0.70
N LYS A 339 17.10 13.06 -0.13
CA LYS A 339 17.23 13.24 1.33
C LYS A 339 15.92 13.08 2.11
N PRO A 340 14.79 13.69 1.71
CA PRO A 340 13.54 13.50 2.43
C PRO A 340 13.09 12.05 2.49
N LEU A 341 13.30 11.26 1.44
CA LEU A 341 12.92 9.85 1.40
C LEU A 341 13.82 8.99 2.31
N TYR A 342 15.10 9.36 2.48
CA TYR A 342 15.98 8.72 3.46
C TYR A 342 15.61 9.06 4.91
N GLU A 343 14.85 10.12 5.13
CA GLU A 343 14.39 10.60 6.43
C GLU A 343 12.94 10.14 6.70
N ASP A 344 12.78 8.85 6.99
CA ASP A 344 11.49 8.23 7.34
C ASP A 344 10.45 8.33 6.22
N LEU A 345 10.86 8.10 4.96
CA LEU A 345 9.98 8.16 3.79
C LEU A 345 9.15 9.46 3.72
N ASN A 346 9.77 10.60 4.01
CA ASN A 346 9.10 11.90 3.95
C ASN A 346 8.76 12.29 2.50
N THR A 347 7.72 11.66 1.95
CA THR A 347 7.23 11.90 0.59
C THR A 347 6.71 13.33 0.39
N PRO A 348 6.04 14.00 1.35
CA PRO A 348 5.70 15.42 1.21
C PRO A 348 6.92 16.32 1.02
N GLY A 349 7.98 16.07 1.79
CA GLY A 349 9.25 16.80 1.62
C GLY A 349 9.90 16.54 0.27
N TYR A 350 9.82 15.30 -0.23
CA TYR A 350 10.30 14.98 -1.57
C TYR A 350 9.49 15.67 -2.67
N ILE A 351 8.16 15.70 -2.56
CA ILE A 351 7.27 16.42 -3.49
C ILE A 351 7.59 17.93 -3.49
N SER A 352 7.90 18.50 -2.33
CA SER A 352 8.37 19.88 -2.24
C SER A 352 9.67 20.11 -3.04
N ASN A 353 10.62 19.15 -2.97
CA ASN A 353 11.83 19.22 -3.82
C ASN A 353 11.49 19.12 -5.31
N LEU A 354 10.49 18.29 -5.69
CA LEU A 354 10.05 18.22 -7.09
C LEU A 354 9.47 19.55 -7.60
N HIS A 355 8.71 20.26 -6.78
CA HIS A 355 8.23 21.61 -7.15
C HIS A 355 9.40 22.58 -7.40
N GLN A 356 10.42 22.58 -6.52
CA GLN A 356 11.60 23.42 -6.72
C GLN A 356 12.40 23.05 -7.99
N LEU A 357 12.52 21.74 -8.28
CA LEU A 357 13.15 21.26 -9.52
C LEU A 357 12.32 21.64 -10.74
N PHE A 358 10.99 21.56 -10.65
CA PHE A 358 10.10 21.99 -11.70
C PHE A 358 10.27 23.46 -12.04
N ASP A 359 10.36 24.35 -11.04
CA ASP A 359 10.54 25.79 -11.24
C ASP A 359 11.85 26.11 -11.97
N LYS A 360 12.93 25.37 -11.69
CA LYS A 360 14.21 25.45 -12.41
C LYS A 360 14.08 24.91 -13.83
N ALA A 361 13.49 23.72 -13.96
CA ALA A 361 13.31 23.06 -15.26
C ALA A 361 12.44 23.87 -16.22
N ASN A 362 11.42 24.57 -15.70
CA ASN A 362 10.56 25.47 -16.47
C ASN A 362 11.32 26.73 -16.99
N LYS A 363 12.45 27.09 -16.33
CA LYS A 363 13.37 28.13 -16.78
C LYS A 363 14.51 27.59 -17.68
N GLY A 364 14.49 26.30 -18.02
CA GLY A 364 15.46 25.66 -18.89
C GLY A 364 16.64 25.00 -18.15
N GLU A 365 16.62 24.87 -16.82
CA GLU A 365 17.72 24.35 -16.02
C GLU A 365 17.36 23.00 -15.35
N GLY A 366 18.17 21.95 -15.56
CA GLY A 366 18.05 20.68 -14.82
C GLY A 366 16.80 19.87 -15.12
N LYS A 367 16.27 19.94 -16.33
CA LYS A 367 15.07 19.24 -16.78
C LYS A 367 15.23 17.71 -16.65
N GLU A 368 16.40 17.17 -16.93
CA GLU A 368 16.74 15.76 -16.82
C GLU A 368 16.61 15.28 -15.37
N LEU A 369 17.13 16.06 -14.43
CA LEU A 369 17.07 15.74 -13.00
C LEU A 369 15.60 15.77 -12.49
N PHE A 370 14.83 16.79 -12.89
CA PHE A 370 13.41 16.87 -12.54
C PHE A 370 12.62 15.64 -13.01
N ILE A 371 12.76 15.29 -14.30
CA ILE A 371 12.06 14.16 -14.90
C ILE A 371 12.49 12.85 -14.21
N SER A 372 13.80 12.66 -13.99
CA SER A 372 14.31 11.46 -13.33
C SER A 372 13.83 11.35 -11.88
N ALA A 373 13.76 12.47 -11.17
CA ALA A 373 13.23 12.51 -9.80
C ALA A 373 11.73 12.20 -9.76
N CYS A 374 10.93 12.68 -10.70
CA CYS A 374 9.51 12.29 -10.82
C CYS A 374 9.36 10.80 -11.10
N LYS A 375 10.15 10.24 -12.05
CA LYS A 375 10.13 8.81 -12.37
C LYS A 375 10.55 7.93 -11.21
N PHE A 376 11.47 8.41 -10.37
CA PHE A 376 11.92 7.67 -9.18
C PHE A 376 10.75 7.31 -8.26
N ILE A 377 9.82 8.23 -8.05
CA ILE A 377 8.60 7.96 -7.26
C ILE A 377 7.42 7.50 -8.10
N GLY A 378 7.63 7.07 -9.35
CA GLY A 378 6.62 6.48 -10.22
C GLY A 378 5.67 7.49 -10.86
N LEU A 379 6.10 8.72 -11.09
CA LEU A 379 5.35 9.76 -11.81
C LEU A 379 6.01 10.06 -13.16
N LEU A 380 5.29 10.73 -14.07
CA LEU A 380 5.73 11.06 -15.43
C LEU A 380 6.16 9.83 -16.24
N ASN A 381 5.37 8.76 -16.19
CA ASN A 381 5.67 7.48 -16.86
C ASN A 381 4.99 7.31 -18.21
N GLU A 382 4.00 8.16 -18.52
CA GLU A 382 3.31 8.15 -19.80
C GLU A 382 3.95 9.16 -20.74
N ASP A 383 3.78 8.97 -22.05
CA ASP A 383 4.20 10.01 -22.99
C ASP A 383 3.18 11.16 -23.05
N ASN A 384 3.62 12.32 -23.60
CA ASN A 384 2.78 13.50 -23.66
C ASN A 384 1.51 13.29 -24.47
N GLU A 385 1.56 12.51 -25.54
CA GLU A 385 0.38 12.26 -26.40
C GLU A 385 -0.71 11.53 -25.62
N LYS A 386 -0.32 10.53 -24.82
CA LYS A 386 -1.24 9.80 -23.94
C LYS A 386 -1.82 10.70 -22.86
N TRP A 387 -0.96 11.55 -22.24
CA TRP A 387 -1.42 12.48 -21.23
C TRP A 387 -2.37 13.55 -21.78
N GLU A 388 -2.06 14.13 -22.97
CA GLU A 388 -2.93 15.07 -23.63
C GLU A 388 -4.27 14.43 -24.05
N LYS A 389 -4.23 13.19 -24.58
CA LYS A 389 -5.45 12.43 -24.86
C LYS A 389 -6.28 12.21 -23.59
N TYR A 390 -5.64 11.78 -22.50
CA TYR A 390 -6.31 11.62 -21.20
C TYR A 390 -6.98 12.91 -20.72
N LYS A 391 -6.33 14.07 -20.86
CA LYS A 391 -6.92 15.38 -20.52
C LYS A 391 -8.13 15.70 -21.40
N LYS A 392 -8.01 15.50 -22.72
CA LYS A 392 -9.10 15.74 -23.66
C LYS A 392 -10.31 14.85 -23.38
N ASP A 393 -10.09 13.56 -23.11
CA ASP A 393 -11.14 12.60 -22.77
C ASP A 393 -11.86 12.94 -21.45
N LYS A 394 -11.24 13.75 -20.57
CA LYS A 394 -11.79 14.23 -19.30
C LYS A 394 -12.41 15.62 -19.33
N ALA A 395 -12.16 16.39 -20.37
CA ALA A 395 -12.79 17.70 -20.52
C ALA A 395 -14.30 17.55 -20.62
N LEU A 396 -15.04 18.25 -19.77
CA LEU A 396 -16.51 18.24 -19.75
C LEU A 396 -17.14 18.99 -20.93
N ILE A 397 -16.29 19.62 -21.76
CA ILE A 397 -16.69 20.38 -22.93
C ILE A 397 -15.77 20.09 -24.11
N SER A 398 -16.32 20.20 -25.34
CA SER A 398 -15.58 19.97 -26.57
C SER A 398 -14.50 21.05 -26.81
N GLU A 399 -13.45 20.70 -27.58
CA GLU A 399 -12.40 21.64 -27.99
C GLU A 399 -12.96 22.86 -28.76
N VAL A 400 -14.03 22.64 -29.53
CA VAL A 400 -14.74 23.72 -30.24
C VAL A 400 -15.37 24.71 -29.27
N GLU A 401 -16.02 24.21 -28.21
CA GLU A 401 -16.65 25.08 -27.20
C GLU A 401 -15.58 25.76 -26.33
N ILE A 402 -14.46 25.11 -26.05
CA ILE A 402 -13.32 25.72 -25.35
C ILE A 402 -12.80 26.91 -26.14
N ASN A 403 -12.49 26.72 -27.44
CA ASN A 403 -11.98 27.79 -28.28
C ASN A 403 -12.96 28.96 -28.38
N LYS A 404 -14.26 28.68 -28.55
CA LYS A 404 -15.30 29.71 -28.55
C LYS A 404 -15.32 30.52 -27.24
N ARG A 405 -15.15 29.85 -26.08
CA ARG A 405 -15.10 30.52 -24.79
C ARG A 405 -13.82 31.33 -24.60
N ILE A 406 -12.68 30.85 -25.10
CA ILE A 406 -11.42 31.59 -25.13
C ILE A 406 -11.56 32.86 -25.96
N ASP A 407 -12.17 32.79 -27.13
CA ASP A 407 -12.41 33.96 -27.99
C ASP A 407 -13.33 34.98 -27.31
N LEU A 408 -14.40 34.54 -26.65
CA LEU A 408 -15.28 35.43 -25.88
C LEU A 408 -14.52 36.12 -24.75
N ARG A 409 -13.67 35.37 -23.99
CA ARG A 409 -12.83 35.93 -22.94
C ARG A 409 -11.85 36.98 -23.49
N ASN A 410 -11.18 36.67 -24.60
CA ASN A 410 -10.25 37.60 -25.24
C ASN A 410 -10.95 38.90 -25.68
N ASN A 411 -12.14 38.78 -26.23
CA ASN A 411 -12.96 39.94 -26.60
C ASN A 411 -13.38 40.76 -25.39
N ALA A 412 -13.79 40.12 -24.28
CA ALA A 412 -14.11 40.80 -23.02
C ALA A 412 -12.89 41.57 -22.49
N ARG A 413 -11.69 40.97 -22.53
CA ARG A 413 -10.43 41.63 -22.12
C ARG A 413 -10.09 42.83 -23.03
N ALA A 414 -10.24 42.66 -24.36
CA ALA A 414 -10.01 43.75 -25.29
C ALA A 414 -10.95 44.94 -25.03
N ASN A 415 -12.17 44.67 -24.61
CA ASN A 415 -13.17 45.68 -24.24
C ASN A 415 -13.02 46.17 -22.78
N LYS A 416 -11.97 45.71 -22.04
CA LYS A 416 -11.71 46.00 -20.61
C LYS A 416 -12.82 45.52 -19.66
N ASP A 417 -13.66 44.59 -20.10
CA ASP A 417 -14.63 43.90 -19.26
C ASP A 417 -13.98 42.74 -18.55
N TYR A 418 -13.20 43.07 -17.49
CA TYR A 418 -12.47 42.07 -16.72
C TYR A 418 -13.40 41.16 -15.94
N LYS A 419 -14.58 41.64 -15.53
CA LYS A 419 -15.56 40.88 -14.80
C LYS A 419 -16.09 39.70 -15.61
N GLU A 420 -16.42 39.94 -16.87
CA GLU A 420 -16.86 38.92 -17.80
C GLU A 420 -15.71 37.96 -18.17
N ALA A 421 -14.50 38.48 -18.37
CA ALA A 421 -13.33 37.66 -18.65
C ALA A 421 -13.01 36.68 -17.50
N ASP A 422 -13.14 37.14 -16.26
CA ASP A 422 -12.94 36.29 -15.04
C ASP A 422 -14.07 35.27 -14.91
N ARG A 423 -15.33 35.66 -15.17
CA ARG A 423 -16.48 34.73 -15.16
C ARG A 423 -16.27 33.58 -16.16
N ILE A 424 -15.83 33.88 -17.37
CA ILE A 424 -15.57 32.86 -18.42
C ILE A 424 -14.40 31.97 -18.01
N ARG A 425 -13.35 32.52 -17.39
CA ARG A 425 -12.23 31.74 -16.86
C ARG A 425 -12.69 30.75 -15.80
N ASP A 426 -13.51 31.21 -14.86
CA ASP A 426 -14.01 30.39 -13.75
C ASP A 426 -14.97 29.31 -14.24
N GLU A 427 -15.85 29.63 -15.21
CA GLU A 427 -16.70 28.63 -15.88
C GLU A 427 -15.89 27.55 -16.62
N LEU A 428 -14.78 27.91 -17.24
CA LEU A 428 -13.89 26.94 -17.92
C LEU A 428 -13.13 26.11 -16.91
N PHE A 429 -12.70 26.75 -15.79
CA PHE A 429 -12.04 26.05 -14.69
C PHE A 429 -12.95 24.97 -14.07
N ASP A 430 -14.22 25.30 -13.80
CA ASP A 430 -15.24 24.37 -13.27
C ASP A 430 -15.49 23.20 -14.23
N LYS A 431 -15.24 23.38 -15.53
CA LYS A 431 -15.33 22.34 -16.56
C LYS A 431 -13.99 21.62 -16.81
N GLY A 432 -12.98 21.81 -15.94
CA GLY A 432 -11.69 21.16 -16.02
C GLY A 432 -10.70 21.79 -17.02
N VAL A 433 -10.98 23.02 -17.52
CA VAL A 433 -10.12 23.74 -18.46
C VAL A 433 -9.41 24.89 -17.74
N LEU A 434 -8.09 24.78 -17.59
CA LEU A 434 -7.26 25.84 -17.02
C LEU A 434 -6.74 26.76 -18.15
N ILE A 435 -7.07 28.05 -18.07
CA ILE A 435 -6.52 29.08 -18.95
C ILE A 435 -5.31 29.74 -18.31
N GLU A 436 -4.21 29.84 -19.04
CA GLU A 436 -3.02 30.58 -18.63
C GLU A 436 -2.72 31.67 -19.65
N ASP A 437 -2.57 32.90 -19.17
CA ASP A 437 -2.15 34.04 -20.00
C ASP A 437 -0.64 33.99 -20.18
N LYS A 438 -0.15 33.92 -21.40
CA LYS A 438 1.29 34.09 -21.73
C LYS A 438 1.52 35.51 -22.21
N ASP A 439 2.51 36.18 -21.61
CA ASP A 439 3.00 37.50 -22.03
C ASP A 439 1.93 38.60 -22.11
N GLY A 440 0.97 38.61 -21.21
CA GLY A 440 -0.04 39.65 -21.13
C GLY A 440 -1.10 39.60 -22.22
N LYS A 441 -1.15 38.50 -23.00
CA LYS A 441 -2.19 38.21 -24.00
C LYS A 441 -3.13 37.12 -23.53
#